data_9b81ae4282f86962b97b3f57d657491f
#
_entry.id   9b81ae4282f86962b97b3f57d657491f
#
_cell.length_a   1.000
_cell.length_b   1.000
_cell.length_c   1.000
_cell.angle_alpha   90.00
_cell.angle_beta   90.00
_cell.angle_gamma   90.00
#
_symmetry.space_group_name_H-M   'P 1'
#
loop_
_entity.id
_entity.type
_entity.pdbx_description
1 polymer ?
#
loop_
_entity_poly.entity_id
_entity_poly.type
_entity_poly.pdbx_seq_one_letter_code
_entity_poly.pdbx_strand_id
1 'polypeptide(L)'
;MRLRPTEHVALLAILVSSMLLSGSLLLLETGASSTSLVESTSVGVYWDAGCTTPVQQIDWGTISPGSSKTVAAFVRNEGVSSVRFVLNTTNWQPPESSVKMLLGWNYSGRSVKPRVAVPIAFILSAGADAGGLTSFSFDIVVSASEYASYGIGDFASLFADNSRVRVVYPAARQDNPGVSKPLGCGFAELSDWTASAFVTTKLKGAVEGLDTDGRFVDQNTGGAVGDEGSGIVTFGGCFVNPITRYVEQDSTSPADRAPVRFHGDAQTCSFQRWDRSEIPSANLPWSVINHDKDMFVIEVFEDGGGRQLMVCYGIGWKGTYAAGKYFHEVVSPNLASYRFSWVVVKWVDSNGDGFVNGPSGGDAYTVVASGT
;
A
#
# COMPACT_ATOMS: atom_id res chain seq x y z
N MET A 1 12.70 29.76 -16.62
CA MET A 1 12.59 28.52 -17.38
C MET A 1 13.16 27.40 -16.50
N ARG A 2 12.30 26.71 -15.72
CA ARG A 2 12.75 25.64 -14.82
C ARG A 2 12.69 24.32 -15.57
N LEU A 3 13.81 23.68 -15.69
CA LEU A 3 13.95 22.34 -16.26
C LEU A 3 13.22 21.32 -15.37
N ARG A 4 12.39 20.47 -15.96
CA ARG A 4 11.77 19.34 -15.30
C ARG A 4 12.84 18.32 -14.96
N PRO A 5 12.74 17.62 -13.81
CA PRO A 5 13.64 16.52 -13.52
C PRO A 5 13.41 15.40 -14.56
N THR A 6 14.49 14.99 -15.18
CA THR A 6 14.53 13.87 -16.11
C THR A 6 14.23 12.57 -15.37
N GLU A 7 13.30 11.78 -15.90
CA GLU A 7 13.00 10.43 -15.44
C GLU A 7 14.29 9.58 -15.44
N HIS A 8 14.69 9.13 -14.27
CA HIS A 8 15.81 8.20 -14.11
C HIS A 8 15.32 6.78 -14.33
N VAL A 9 15.57 6.25 -15.53
CA VAL A 9 15.28 4.85 -15.91
C VAL A 9 16.48 3.99 -15.57
N ALA A 10 16.26 2.95 -14.77
CA ALA A 10 17.24 1.92 -14.46
C ALA A 10 17.30 0.90 -15.59
N LEU A 11 18.45 0.75 -16.24
CA LEU A 11 18.66 -0.20 -17.32
C LEU A 11 19.52 -1.37 -16.82
N LEU A 12 18.97 -2.59 -16.87
CA LEU A 12 19.63 -3.84 -16.58
C LEU A 12 19.89 -4.60 -17.89
N ALA A 13 21.12 -4.73 -18.31
CA ALA A 13 21.53 -5.42 -19.53
C ALA A 13 22.17 -6.78 -19.22
N ILE A 14 21.76 -7.84 -19.92
CA ILE A 14 22.21 -9.22 -19.76
C ILE A 14 22.83 -9.77 -21.06
N LEU A 15 24.05 -10.25 -21.15
CA LEU A 15 24.78 -10.76 -22.34
C LEU A 15 24.94 -12.28 -22.34
N VAL A 16 24.70 -12.94 -23.48
CA VAL A 16 24.82 -14.38 -23.67
C VAL A 16 26.05 -14.74 -24.51
N SER A 17 26.82 -15.72 -24.08
CA SER A 17 27.85 -16.33 -24.94
C SER A 17 27.39 -17.71 -25.43
N SER A 18 27.52 -17.92 -26.75
CA SER A 18 27.19 -19.17 -27.42
C SER A 18 28.32 -20.19 -27.30
N MET A 19 28.03 -21.43 -26.92
CA MET A 19 28.90 -22.59 -27.16
C MET A 19 28.29 -23.45 -28.24
N LEU A 20 29.05 -23.61 -29.35
CA LEU A 20 28.76 -24.54 -30.43
C LEU A 20 29.15 -25.97 -29.98
N LEU A 21 28.19 -26.86 -29.85
CA LEU A 21 28.44 -28.30 -29.83
C LEU A 21 27.78 -28.94 -31.04
N SER A 22 28.62 -29.42 -31.97
CA SER A 22 28.23 -30.22 -33.13
C SER A 22 28.09 -31.69 -32.68
N GLY A 23 26.91 -32.26 -32.82
CA GLY A 23 26.68 -33.72 -32.59
C GLY A 23 25.20 -34.08 -32.64
N SER A 24 24.80 -34.72 -33.71
CA SER A 24 23.48 -35.23 -34.12
C SER A 24 22.67 -35.93 -33.04
N LEU A 25 21.47 -35.55 -32.78
CA LEU A 25 20.18 -36.24 -32.83
C LEU A 25 19.12 -35.40 -32.12
N LEU A 26 18.27 -34.80 -32.90
CA LEU A 26 16.86 -34.43 -32.68
C LEU A 26 16.32 -34.35 -31.23
N LEU A 27 16.86 -33.50 -30.41
CA LEU A 27 16.17 -32.70 -29.41
C LEU A 27 16.69 -31.29 -29.59
N LEU A 28 15.87 -30.43 -30.18
CA LEU A 28 16.20 -29.03 -30.40
C LEU A 28 16.21 -28.33 -29.04
N GLU A 29 17.33 -28.36 -28.35
CA GLU A 29 17.57 -27.60 -27.15
C GLU A 29 18.10 -26.24 -27.53
N THR A 30 17.41 -25.18 -27.17
CA THR A 30 17.91 -23.80 -27.33
C THR A 30 19.07 -23.56 -26.36
N GLY A 31 20.21 -23.09 -26.86
CA GLY A 31 21.47 -22.99 -26.09
C GLY A 31 21.40 -21.94 -24.95
N ALA A 32 22.39 -22.06 -24.05
CA ALA A 32 22.55 -21.25 -22.86
C ALA A 32 22.74 -19.77 -23.13
N SER A 33 22.26 -18.94 -22.24
CA SER A 33 22.23 -17.51 -22.36
C SER A 33 22.64 -16.78 -21.09
N SER A 34 23.53 -15.83 -21.19
CA SER A 34 23.91 -14.93 -20.10
C SER A 34 23.69 -13.46 -20.47
N THR A 35 23.51 -12.62 -19.49
CA THR A 35 23.03 -11.27 -19.75
C THR A 35 23.61 -10.28 -18.72
N SER A 36 23.92 -9.02 -19.08
CA SER A 36 24.53 -8.03 -18.18
C SER A 36 23.52 -7.02 -17.62
N LEU A 37 23.81 -6.50 -16.43
CA LEU A 37 23.01 -5.57 -15.67
C LEU A 37 23.53 -4.13 -15.82
N VAL A 38 22.65 -3.17 -16.13
CA VAL A 38 22.92 -1.74 -16.01
C VAL A 38 22.05 -1.18 -14.88
N GLU A 39 22.66 -0.75 -13.81
CA GLU A 39 21.96 -0.21 -12.65
C GLU A 39 21.55 1.25 -12.87
N SER A 40 20.34 1.61 -12.43
CA SER A 40 19.99 2.99 -12.12
C SER A 40 20.12 3.25 -10.63
N THR A 41 20.19 4.53 -10.29
CA THR A 41 20.41 5.01 -8.94
C THR A 41 19.26 4.70 -7.95
N SER A 42 18.15 4.12 -8.41
CA SER A 42 16.94 3.91 -7.60
C SER A 42 16.45 2.47 -7.48
N VAL A 43 17.02 1.52 -8.20
CA VAL A 43 16.63 0.10 -8.15
C VAL A 43 17.87 -0.79 -8.13
N GLY A 44 17.92 -1.73 -7.21
CA GLY A 44 18.92 -2.79 -7.18
C GLY A 44 18.26 -4.16 -7.32
N VAL A 45 18.94 -5.08 -8.02
CA VAL A 45 18.52 -6.48 -8.15
C VAL A 45 19.60 -7.37 -7.51
N TYR A 46 19.20 -8.28 -6.61
CA TYR A 46 20.11 -9.03 -5.76
C TYR A 46 19.76 -10.51 -5.72
N TRP A 47 20.78 -11.34 -5.48
CA TRP A 47 20.61 -12.78 -5.28
C TRP A 47 20.10 -13.16 -3.89
N ASP A 48 20.26 -12.28 -2.91
CA ASP A 48 19.98 -12.55 -1.50
C ASP A 48 19.04 -11.51 -0.87
N ALA A 49 18.29 -11.93 0.15
CA ALA A 49 17.35 -11.08 0.87
C ALA A 49 18.02 -9.91 1.62
N GLY A 50 19.30 -10.03 1.96
CA GLY A 50 20.11 -8.96 2.57
C GLY A 50 20.56 -7.91 1.57
N CYS A 51 20.32 -8.14 0.27
CA CYS A 51 20.71 -7.25 -0.83
C CYS A 51 22.21 -6.92 -0.79
N THR A 52 23.04 -7.96 -0.60
CA THR A 52 24.51 -7.84 -0.52
C THR A 52 25.20 -8.29 -1.82
N THR A 53 24.56 -9.17 -2.59
CA THR A 53 25.12 -9.77 -3.81
C THR A 53 24.30 -9.32 -5.02
N PRO A 54 24.73 -8.28 -5.75
CA PRO A 54 23.99 -7.81 -6.92
C PRO A 54 23.93 -8.85 -8.04
N VAL A 55 22.80 -8.92 -8.74
CA VAL A 55 22.65 -9.72 -9.94
C VAL A 55 23.30 -8.98 -11.09
N GLN A 56 24.39 -9.51 -11.61
CA GLN A 56 25.04 -8.95 -12.80
C GLN A 56 24.62 -9.67 -14.08
N GLN A 57 24.24 -10.94 -13.96
CA GLN A 57 23.95 -11.82 -15.08
C GLN A 57 23.06 -12.97 -14.63
N ILE A 58 22.14 -13.40 -15.50
CA ILE A 58 21.34 -14.61 -15.31
C ILE A 58 21.72 -15.61 -16.42
N ASP A 59 22.11 -16.81 -16.03
CA ASP A 59 22.28 -17.93 -16.95
C ASP A 59 21.00 -18.76 -16.95
N TRP A 60 20.29 -18.73 -18.05
CA TRP A 60 19.06 -19.49 -18.24
C TRP A 60 19.32 -20.95 -18.61
N GLY A 61 20.55 -21.31 -19.02
CA GLY A 61 20.87 -22.62 -19.52
C GLY A 61 20.00 -22.98 -20.72
N THR A 62 19.71 -24.28 -20.90
CA THR A 62 18.90 -24.77 -22.01
C THR A 62 17.41 -24.68 -21.68
N ILE A 63 16.60 -24.14 -22.61
CA ILE A 63 15.14 -24.06 -22.51
C ILE A 63 14.55 -24.78 -23.72
N SER A 64 13.66 -25.77 -23.48
CA SER A 64 12.96 -26.49 -24.55
C SER A 64 11.75 -25.66 -25.05
N PRO A 65 11.42 -25.75 -26.36
CA PRO A 65 10.20 -25.14 -26.87
C PRO A 65 8.96 -25.57 -26.07
N GLY A 66 8.07 -24.60 -25.74
CA GLY A 66 6.88 -24.81 -24.93
C GLY A 66 7.16 -24.94 -23.42
N SER A 67 8.38 -24.74 -22.96
CA SER A 67 8.75 -24.81 -21.55
C SER A 67 9.09 -23.44 -20.94
N SER A 68 9.21 -23.40 -19.61
CA SER A 68 9.59 -22.19 -18.87
C SER A 68 10.68 -22.50 -17.86
N LYS A 69 11.50 -21.49 -17.57
CA LYS A 69 12.47 -21.51 -16.47
C LYS A 69 12.24 -20.34 -15.53
N THR A 70 12.48 -20.59 -14.24
CA THR A 70 12.28 -19.61 -13.19
C THR A 70 13.58 -19.36 -12.44
N VAL A 71 13.90 -18.10 -12.20
CA VAL A 71 15.06 -17.65 -11.44
C VAL A 71 14.58 -16.70 -10.33
N ALA A 72 14.89 -17.05 -9.08
CA ALA A 72 14.54 -16.24 -7.92
C ALA A 72 15.57 -15.12 -7.70
N ALA A 73 15.10 -13.94 -7.33
CA ALA A 73 15.92 -12.78 -7.01
C ALA A 73 15.16 -11.85 -6.03
N PHE A 74 15.83 -10.78 -5.62
CA PHE A 74 15.23 -9.71 -4.82
C PHE A 74 15.41 -8.38 -5.55
N VAL A 75 14.34 -7.58 -5.63
CA VAL A 75 14.41 -6.21 -6.16
C VAL A 75 14.21 -5.25 -4.99
N ARG A 76 15.16 -4.34 -4.79
CA ARG A 76 15.13 -3.34 -3.72
C ARG A 76 14.94 -1.93 -4.29
N ASN A 77 14.10 -1.15 -3.64
CA ASN A 77 14.01 0.27 -3.86
C ASN A 77 15.21 0.97 -3.19
N GLU A 78 16.17 1.43 -3.98
CA GLU A 78 17.35 2.16 -3.50
C GLU A 78 17.10 3.68 -3.38
N GLY A 79 15.95 4.14 -3.86
CA GLY A 79 15.54 5.53 -3.80
C GLY A 79 15.09 5.98 -2.42
N VAL A 80 14.56 7.20 -2.37
CA VAL A 80 14.05 7.87 -1.16
C VAL A 80 12.53 8.02 -1.15
N SER A 81 11.87 7.66 -2.27
CA SER A 81 10.41 7.69 -2.42
C SER A 81 9.89 6.28 -2.70
N SER A 82 8.63 6.02 -2.39
CA SER A 82 7.97 4.77 -2.78
C SER A 82 7.87 4.65 -4.29
N VAL A 83 8.10 3.44 -4.82
CA VAL A 83 8.09 3.17 -6.26
C VAL A 83 7.31 1.91 -6.59
N ARG A 84 6.91 1.77 -7.84
CA ARG A 84 6.56 0.49 -8.46
C ARG A 84 7.66 0.06 -9.40
N PHE A 85 7.96 -1.23 -9.41
CA PHE A 85 8.91 -1.76 -10.38
C PHE A 85 8.21 -2.12 -11.68
N VAL A 86 8.90 -1.90 -12.79
CA VAL A 86 8.46 -2.23 -14.14
C VAL A 86 9.53 -3.11 -14.78
N LEU A 87 9.11 -4.24 -15.35
CA LEU A 87 9.97 -5.15 -16.08
C LEU A 87 9.81 -4.93 -17.58
N ASN A 88 10.91 -4.72 -18.26
CA ASN A 88 10.99 -4.70 -19.72
C ASN A 88 12.16 -5.55 -20.21
N THR A 89 12.16 -5.85 -21.50
CA THR A 89 13.27 -6.53 -22.20
C THR A 89 13.64 -5.75 -23.44
N THR A 90 14.94 -5.69 -23.74
CA THR A 90 15.47 -5.01 -24.92
C THR A 90 16.59 -5.84 -25.56
N ASN A 91 17.09 -5.40 -26.70
CA ASN A 91 18.30 -5.94 -27.38
C ASN A 91 18.26 -7.45 -27.62
N TRP A 92 17.09 -8.00 -27.96
CA TRP A 92 16.96 -9.40 -28.29
C TRP A 92 17.84 -9.81 -29.49
N GLN A 93 18.61 -10.89 -29.28
CA GLN A 93 19.46 -11.49 -30.30
C GLN A 93 19.22 -13.02 -30.37
N PRO A 94 18.89 -13.57 -31.54
CA PRO A 94 18.49 -12.83 -32.74
C PRO A 94 17.15 -12.09 -32.53
N PRO A 95 16.83 -11.04 -33.32
CA PRO A 95 15.63 -10.22 -33.09
C PRO A 95 14.30 -11.01 -33.03
N GLU A 96 14.20 -12.07 -33.85
CA GLU A 96 13.02 -12.95 -33.85
C GLU A 96 12.80 -13.72 -32.54
N SER A 97 13.80 -13.80 -31.65
CA SER A 97 13.62 -14.42 -30.35
C SER A 97 12.67 -13.61 -29.43
N SER A 98 12.52 -12.31 -29.68
CA SER A 98 11.61 -11.44 -28.93
C SER A 98 10.12 -11.80 -29.07
N VAL A 99 9.73 -12.46 -30.15
CA VAL A 99 8.34 -12.93 -30.37
C VAL A 99 8.14 -14.39 -29.99
N LYS A 100 9.24 -15.15 -29.85
CA LYS A 100 9.23 -16.56 -29.51
C LYS A 100 9.50 -16.83 -28.01
N MET A 101 10.04 -15.85 -27.32
CA MET A 101 10.41 -15.91 -25.92
C MET A 101 9.71 -14.78 -25.14
N LEU A 102 9.23 -15.08 -23.96
CA LEU A 102 8.59 -14.08 -23.09
C LEU A 102 9.23 -14.13 -21.70
N LEU A 103 9.73 -12.98 -21.25
CA LEU A 103 10.12 -12.81 -19.85
C LEU A 103 8.98 -12.17 -19.09
N GLY A 104 8.57 -12.81 -18.01
CA GLY A 104 7.64 -12.28 -17.01
C GLY A 104 8.25 -12.36 -15.62
N TRP A 105 7.50 -11.93 -14.64
CA TRP A 105 7.82 -12.08 -13.23
C TRP A 105 6.55 -12.18 -12.38
N ASN A 106 6.69 -12.58 -11.12
CA ASN A 106 5.59 -12.69 -10.18
C ASN A 106 5.38 -11.42 -9.32
N TYR A 107 6.03 -10.31 -9.66
CA TYR A 107 5.80 -9.04 -8.96
C TYR A 107 4.43 -8.49 -9.32
N SER A 108 3.65 -8.20 -8.29
CA SER A 108 2.24 -7.81 -8.36
C SER A 108 1.99 -6.34 -8.75
N GLY A 109 3.04 -5.52 -8.82
CA GLY A 109 2.90 -4.09 -9.07
C GLY A 109 2.64 -3.25 -7.80
N ARG A 110 2.75 -3.83 -6.61
CA ARG A 110 2.58 -3.11 -5.34
C ARG A 110 3.61 -2.01 -5.16
N SER A 111 3.29 -1.03 -4.33
CA SER A 111 4.24 0.00 -3.89
C SER A 111 5.37 -0.62 -3.06
N VAL A 112 6.59 -0.17 -3.30
CA VAL A 112 7.77 -0.57 -2.54
C VAL A 112 8.39 0.65 -1.89
N LYS A 113 8.29 0.72 -0.56
CA LYS A 113 8.85 1.82 0.24
C LYS A 113 10.38 1.91 0.09
N PRO A 114 10.99 3.06 0.38
CA PRO A 114 12.44 3.21 0.39
C PRO A 114 13.15 2.11 1.18
N ARG A 115 14.22 1.54 0.61
CA ARG A 115 15.07 0.50 1.21
C ARG A 115 14.38 -0.85 1.45
N VAL A 116 13.15 -1.04 1.02
CA VAL A 116 12.47 -2.32 1.10
C VAL A 116 12.84 -3.19 -0.11
N ALA A 117 13.14 -4.46 0.16
CA ALA A 117 13.38 -5.48 -0.85
C ALA A 117 12.15 -6.39 -1.01
N VAL A 118 11.86 -6.77 -2.24
CA VAL A 118 10.76 -7.65 -2.59
C VAL A 118 11.30 -8.92 -3.22
N PRO A 119 10.95 -10.11 -2.72
CA PRO A 119 11.29 -11.35 -3.41
C PRO A 119 10.51 -11.44 -4.71
N ILE A 120 11.20 -11.76 -5.79
CA ILE A 120 10.61 -11.95 -7.12
C ILE A 120 11.10 -13.25 -7.75
N ALA A 121 10.36 -13.72 -8.73
CA ALA A 121 10.77 -14.79 -9.62
C ALA A 121 10.68 -14.28 -11.06
N PHE A 122 11.79 -14.20 -11.75
CA PHE A 122 11.81 -14.04 -13.21
C PHE A 122 11.40 -15.36 -13.84
N ILE A 123 10.50 -15.33 -14.81
CA ILE A 123 9.96 -16.49 -15.51
C ILE A 123 10.17 -16.28 -17.00
N LEU A 124 11.11 -17.02 -17.57
CA LEU A 124 11.37 -17.00 -19.00
C LEU A 124 10.67 -18.19 -19.65
N SER A 125 9.77 -17.90 -20.59
CA SER A 125 8.96 -18.91 -21.30
C SER A 125 9.35 -18.93 -22.80
N ALA A 126 9.55 -20.13 -23.32
CA ALA A 126 9.72 -20.35 -24.74
C ALA A 126 8.40 -20.77 -25.39
N GLY A 127 8.00 -20.13 -26.48
CA GLY A 127 6.85 -20.55 -27.28
C GLY A 127 7.06 -21.93 -27.89
N ALA A 128 5.98 -22.61 -28.22
CA ALA A 128 6.04 -23.91 -28.89
C ALA A 128 6.71 -23.82 -30.27
N ASP A 129 6.70 -22.63 -30.87
CA ASP A 129 7.34 -22.28 -32.18
C ASP A 129 8.78 -21.78 -31.99
N ALA A 130 9.34 -21.82 -30.79
CA ALA A 130 10.74 -21.44 -30.53
C ALA A 130 11.75 -22.44 -31.15
N GLY A 131 11.26 -23.55 -31.66
CA GLY A 131 12.09 -24.48 -32.44
C GLY A 131 12.86 -23.78 -33.54
N GLY A 132 14.18 -24.04 -33.61
CA GLY A 132 15.10 -23.38 -34.57
C GLY A 132 15.92 -22.26 -33.94
N LEU A 133 15.64 -21.77 -32.75
CA LEU A 133 16.55 -20.92 -32.00
C LEU A 133 17.63 -21.80 -31.33
N THR A 134 18.86 -21.64 -31.74
CA THR A 134 20.01 -22.38 -31.17
C THR A 134 20.64 -21.62 -30.01
N SER A 135 20.46 -20.31 -29.96
CA SER A 135 20.91 -19.44 -28.88
C SER A 135 20.07 -18.15 -28.89
N PHE A 136 19.99 -17.49 -27.75
CA PHE A 136 19.35 -16.18 -27.66
C PHE A 136 20.04 -15.32 -26.61
N SER A 137 19.89 -14.01 -26.75
CA SER A 137 20.27 -13.04 -25.71
C SER A 137 19.30 -11.87 -25.68
N PHE A 138 19.23 -11.19 -24.56
CA PHE A 138 18.43 -9.98 -24.39
C PHE A 138 18.86 -9.24 -23.13
N ASP A 139 18.47 -7.98 -23.04
CA ASP A 139 18.65 -7.20 -21.84
C ASP A 139 17.38 -7.22 -21.01
N ILE A 140 17.49 -7.44 -19.70
CA ILE A 140 16.42 -7.23 -18.74
C ILE A 140 16.53 -5.80 -18.22
N VAL A 141 15.44 -5.08 -18.26
CA VAL A 141 15.35 -3.72 -17.75
C VAL A 141 14.37 -3.73 -16.58
N VAL A 142 14.88 -3.54 -15.36
CA VAL A 142 14.05 -3.27 -14.20
C VAL A 142 14.14 -1.78 -13.89
N SER A 143 13.04 -1.08 -14.05
CA SER A 143 12.94 0.34 -13.78
C SER A 143 11.99 0.61 -12.60
N ALA A 144 12.18 1.74 -11.94
CA ALA A 144 11.23 2.27 -10.98
C ALA A 144 10.39 3.35 -11.66
N SER A 145 9.08 3.23 -11.57
CA SER A 145 8.19 4.37 -11.75
C SER A 145 7.89 4.97 -10.38
N GLU A 146 7.92 6.30 -10.26
CA GLU A 146 7.43 6.92 -9.05
C GLU A 146 6.02 6.42 -8.77
N TYR A 147 5.86 5.89 -7.58
CA TYR A 147 4.55 5.59 -7.06
C TYR A 147 3.94 6.94 -6.69
N ALA A 148 3.00 7.41 -7.50
CA ALA A 148 2.12 8.46 -7.03
C ALA A 148 1.42 7.88 -5.79
N SER A 149 1.77 8.37 -4.61
CA SER A 149 1.08 8.00 -3.38
C SER A 149 -0.41 8.18 -3.63
N TYR A 150 -1.20 7.14 -3.40
CA TYR A 150 -2.65 7.29 -3.49
C TYR A 150 -3.07 8.39 -2.53
N GLY A 151 -3.83 9.32 -3.05
CA GLY A 151 -4.50 10.30 -2.23
C GLY A 151 -5.88 9.79 -1.80
N ILE A 152 -6.43 10.41 -0.77
CA ILE A 152 -7.83 10.19 -0.36
C ILE A 152 -8.78 10.39 -1.56
N GLY A 153 -8.42 11.27 -2.49
CA GLY A 153 -9.16 11.52 -3.73
C GLY A 153 -9.25 10.34 -4.68
N ASP A 154 -8.36 9.38 -4.57
CA ASP A 154 -8.36 8.16 -5.37
C ASP A 154 -9.27 7.07 -4.79
N PHE A 155 -9.98 7.36 -3.68
CA PHE A 155 -10.82 6.42 -2.94
C PHE A 155 -11.73 5.58 -3.85
N ALA A 156 -12.41 6.19 -4.81
CA ALA A 156 -13.31 5.46 -5.70
C ALA A 156 -12.57 4.48 -6.62
N SER A 157 -11.35 4.80 -7.06
CA SER A 157 -10.54 3.93 -7.92
C SER A 157 -9.79 2.88 -7.12
N LEU A 158 -9.30 3.21 -5.93
CA LEU A 158 -8.64 2.27 -5.02
C LEU A 158 -9.55 1.13 -4.59
N PHE A 159 -10.83 1.44 -4.43
CA PHE A 159 -11.86 0.51 -4.00
C PHE A 159 -12.85 0.18 -5.14
N ALA A 160 -12.39 0.22 -6.41
CA ALA A 160 -13.24 -0.02 -7.58
C ALA A 160 -13.70 -1.48 -7.70
N ASP A 161 -12.88 -2.44 -7.31
CA ASP A 161 -13.28 -3.85 -7.21
C ASP A 161 -13.98 -4.09 -5.87
N ASN A 162 -15.25 -3.73 -5.82
CA ASN A 162 -16.08 -3.84 -4.62
C ASN A 162 -16.24 -5.29 -4.13
N SER A 163 -16.01 -6.30 -4.97
CA SER A 163 -16.05 -7.70 -4.55
C SER A 163 -14.92 -8.06 -3.59
N ARG A 164 -13.85 -7.27 -3.58
CA ARG A 164 -12.66 -7.44 -2.72
C ARG A 164 -12.58 -6.39 -1.61
N VAL A 165 -13.54 -5.48 -1.49
CA VAL A 165 -13.58 -4.47 -0.45
C VAL A 165 -14.22 -5.03 0.81
N ARG A 166 -13.52 -4.88 1.93
CA ARG A 166 -13.97 -5.28 3.27
C ARG A 166 -14.07 -4.06 4.15
N VAL A 167 -15.26 -3.85 4.70
CA VAL A 167 -15.52 -2.78 5.67
C VAL A 167 -15.51 -3.37 7.06
N VAL A 168 -14.60 -2.91 7.92
CA VAL A 168 -14.39 -3.48 9.26
C VAL A 168 -14.67 -2.42 10.31
N TYR A 169 -15.63 -2.71 11.17
CA TYR A 169 -15.95 -1.87 12.33
C TYR A 169 -15.90 -2.66 13.63
N PRO A 170 -15.70 -1.98 14.77
CA PRO A 170 -15.58 -2.63 16.06
C PRO A 170 -16.84 -3.40 16.42
N ALA A 171 -16.68 -4.59 17.02
CA ALA A 171 -17.75 -5.29 17.67
C ALA A 171 -18.17 -4.56 18.96
N ALA A 172 -19.46 -4.67 19.32
CA ALA A 172 -19.95 -4.25 20.60
C ALA A 172 -19.20 -4.99 21.72
N ARG A 173 -18.32 -4.29 22.44
CA ARG A 173 -17.52 -4.88 23.53
C ARG A 173 -18.03 -4.38 24.85
N GLN A 174 -18.71 -5.25 25.58
CA GLN A 174 -19.15 -4.95 26.94
C GLN A 174 -17.98 -4.87 27.93
N ASP A 175 -16.91 -5.62 27.70
CA ASP A 175 -15.72 -5.68 28.53
C ASP A 175 -14.47 -5.88 27.70
N ASN A 176 -13.65 -4.85 27.60
CA ASN A 176 -12.30 -4.97 27.07
C ASN A 176 -11.33 -5.01 28.26
N PRO A 177 -10.88 -6.20 28.71
CA PRO A 177 -9.98 -6.30 29.86
C PRO A 177 -8.65 -5.64 29.47
N GLY A 178 -8.28 -4.57 30.15
CA GLY A 178 -7.04 -3.85 29.98
C GLY A 178 -7.16 -2.47 29.34
N VAL A 179 -8.34 -2.07 28.88
CA VAL A 179 -8.62 -0.68 28.51
C VAL A 179 -9.47 -0.09 29.64
N SER A 180 -8.88 0.82 30.43
CA SER A 180 -9.67 1.67 31.32
C SER A 180 -10.68 2.40 30.43
N LYS A 181 -11.97 2.11 30.66
CA LYS A 181 -13.07 2.70 29.87
C LYS A 181 -12.89 4.22 29.77
N PRO A 182 -12.53 4.76 28.61
CA PRO A 182 -12.70 6.19 28.41
C PRO A 182 -14.20 6.48 28.50
N LEU A 183 -14.55 7.54 29.11
CA LEU A 183 -15.90 8.05 29.29
C LEU A 183 -16.76 7.84 28.02
N GLY A 184 -17.79 7.02 28.08
CA GLY A 184 -18.81 6.92 27.05
C GLY A 184 -18.63 5.86 25.96
N CYS A 185 -18.04 4.71 26.25
CA CYS A 185 -17.84 3.64 25.26
C CYS A 185 -19.11 3.14 24.55
N GLY A 186 -20.30 3.29 25.11
CA GLY A 186 -21.55 2.90 24.43
C GLY A 186 -21.91 3.73 23.21
N PHE A 187 -21.36 4.94 23.06
CA PHE A 187 -21.55 5.78 21.87
C PHE A 187 -20.48 5.56 20.81
N ALA A 188 -19.34 4.97 21.16
CA ALA A 188 -18.24 4.73 20.23
C ALA A 188 -18.66 3.80 19.09
N GLU A 189 -19.31 2.71 19.40
CA GLU A 189 -19.79 1.73 18.42
C GLU A 189 -20.79 2.35 17.44
N LEU A 190 -21.77 3.08 17.99
CA LEU A 190 -22.76 3.76 17.14
C LEU A 190 -22.12 4.81 16.23
N SER A 191 -21.13 5.53 16.74
CA SER A 191 -20.40 6.52 15.94
C SER A 191 -19.58 5.88 14.83
N ASP A 192 -18.90 4.75 15.10
CA ASP A 192 -18.10 4.03 14.14
C ASP A 192 -18.98 3.42 13.04
N TRP A 193 -20.11 2.85 13.39
CA TRP A 193 -21.08 2.34 12.43
C TRP A 193 -21.70 3.45 11.60
N THR A 194 -22.04 4.57 12.20
CA THR A 194 -22.60 5.72 11.47
C THR A 194 -21.56 6.35 10.53
N ALA A 195 -20.32 6.51 10.99
CA ALA A 195 -19.23 6.97 10.14
C ALA A 195 -19.00 6.01 8.96
N SER A 196 -19.05 4.69 9.22
CA SER A 196 -18.94 3.68 8.17
C SER A 196 -20.04 3.85 7.13
N ALA A 197 -21.27 4.08 7.52
CA ALA A 197 -22.39 4.29 6.61
C ALA A 197 -22.18 5.50 5.68
N PHE A 198 -21.64 6.61 6.20
CA PHE A 198 -21.34 7.79 5.37
C PHE A 198 -20.25 7.54 4.31
N VAL A 199 -19.23 6.75 4.65
CA VAL A 199 -18.13 6.43 3.74
C VAL A 199 -18.53 5.33 2.77
N THR A 200 -19.12 4.24 3.27
CA THR A 200 -19.41 3.03 2.48
C THR A 200 -20.55 3.18 1.50
N THR A 201 -21.41 4.20 1.65
CA THR A 201 -22.41 4.55 0.61
C THR A 201 -21.79 4.82 -0.76
N LYS A 202 -20.46 5.01 -0.83
CA LYS A 202 -19.70 5.16 -2.07
C LYS A 202 -19.12 3.84 -2.58
N LEU A 203 -19.25 2.75 -1.82
CA LEU A 203 -18.71 1.42 -2.12
C LEU A 203 -19.86 0.46 -2.44
N LYS A 204 -20.08 0.22 -3.70
CA LYS A 204 -21.15 -0.69 -4.15
C LYS A 204 -20.66 -2.15 -4.09
N GLY A 205 -21.37 -2.99 -3.34
CA GLY A 205 -21.06 -4.43 -3.26
C GLY A 205 -19.92 -4.78 -2.30
N ALA A 206 -19.51 -3.88 -1.42
CA ALA A 206 -18.57 -4.17 -0.35
C ALA A 206 -19.11 -5.21 0.64
N VAL A 207 -18.21 -6.02 1.21
CA VAL A 207 -18.53 -6.97 2.26
C VAL A 207 -18.21 -6.35 3.62
N GLU A 208 -19.19 -6.33 4.50
CA GLU A 208 -19.06 -5.76 5.83
C GLU A 208 -18.86 -6.84 6.89
N GLY A 209 -18.07 -6.53 7.91
CA GLY A 209 -17.81 -7.45 9.00
C GLY A 209 -17.31 -6.77 10.27
N LEU A 210 -17.39 -7.54 11.35
CA LEU A 210 -16.91 -7.10 12.64
C LEU A 210 -15.41 -7.41 12.81
N ASP A 211 -14.75 -6.62 13.62
CA ASP A 211 -13.34 -6.79 14.00
C ASP A 211 -13.02 -8.11 14.72
N THR A 212 -14.05 -8.78 15.24
CA THR A 212 -13.95 -10.11 15.86
C THR A 212 -14.02 -11.27 14.87
N ASP A 213 -14.34 -11.00 13.62
CA ASP A 213 -14.44 -12.04 12.58
C ASP A 213 -13.06 -12.32 11.97
N GLY A 214 -12.54 -13.53 12.15
CA GLY A 214 -11.24 -13.96 11.62
C GLY A 214 -11.13 -13.94 10.10
N ARG A 215 -12.23 -13.77 9.36
CA ARG A 215 -12.22 -13.56 7.92
C ARG A 215 -11.83 -12.14 7.52
N PHE A 216 -11.87 -11.19 8.46
CA PHE A 216 -11.58 -9.77 8.26
C PHE A 216 -10.32 -9.33 9.00
N VAL A 217 -10.09 -9.91 10.18
CA VAL A 217 -9.00 -9.52 11.08
C VAL A 217 -8.28 -10.76 11.58
N ASP A 218 -6.95 -10.77 11.47
CA ASP A 218 -6.12 -11.77 12.12
C ASP A 218 -6.19 -11.57 13.64
N GLN A 219 -6.81 -12.51 14.33
CA GLN A 219 -7.06 -12.43 15.77
C GLN A 219 -5.79 -12.52 16.63
N ASN A 220 -4.65 -12.92 16.04
CA ASN A 220 -3.37 -12.99 16.75
C ASN A 220 -2.60 -11.68 16.66
N THR A 221 -2.59 -11.05 15.48
CA THR A 221 -1.81 -9.85 15.21
C THR A 221 -2.64 -8.56 15.25
N GLY A 222 -3.93 -8.66 14.99
CA GLY A 222 -4.81 -7.51 14.76
C GLY A 222 -4.73 -6.97 13.33
N GLY A 223 -3.87 -7.53 12.48
CA GLY A 223 -3.72 -7.11 11.10
C GLY A 223 -4.93 -7.44 10.25
N ALA A 224 -5.11 -6.71 9.15
CA ALA A 224 -6.18 -6.96 8.20
C ALA A 224 -5.96 -8.29 7.46
N VAL A 225 -7.02 -9.06 7.26
CA VAL A 225 -7.03 -10.27 6.44
C VAL A 225 -7.55 -9.92 5.04
N GLY A 226 -6.81 -10.32 4.02
CA GLY A 226 -7.18 -10.11 2.62
C GLY A 226 -6.00 -10.39 1.71
N ASP A 227 -6.30 -10.80 0.49
CA ASP A 227 -5.30 -11.01 -0.55
C ASP A 227 -4.75 -9.66 -1.02
N GLU A 228 -3.62 -9.72 -1.71
CA GLU A 228 -3.08 -8.59 -2.43
C GLU A 228 -4.12 -7.93 -3.35
N GLY A 229 -4.13 -6.60 -3.38
CA GLY A 229 -5.12 -5.81 -4.10
C GLY A 229 -6.51 -5.78 -3.43
N SER A 230 -6.70 -6.38 -2.24
CA SER A 230 -7.92 -6.19 -1.47
C SER A 230 -8.01 -4.76 -0.95
N GLY A 231 -9.21 -4.20 -0.93
CA GLY A 231 -9.53 -2.94 -0.29
C GLY A 231 -10.04 -3.18 1.13
N ILE A 232 -9.52 -2.45 2.10
CA ILE A 232 -9.93 -2.55 3.51
C ILE A 232 -10.25 -1.16 4.03
N VAL A 233 -11.49 -0.98 4.50
CA VAL A 233 -11.94 0.27 5.11
C VAL A 233 -12.26 -0.01 6.57
N THR A 234 -11.61 0.70 7.49
CA THR A 234 -11.75 0.48 8.93
C THR A 234 -12.12 1.77 9.66
N PHE A 235 -12.94 1.62 10.70
CA PHE A 235 -13.44 2.68 11.54
C PHE A 235 -13.16 2.38 13.00
N GLY A 236 -12.98 3.43 13.79
CA GLY A 236 -12.61 3.32 15.19
C GLY A 236 -11.10 3.37 15.42
N GLY A 237 -10.70 4.05 16.49
CA GLY A 237 -9.31 4.25 16.85
C GLY A 237 -8.61 2.99 17.37
N CYS A 238 -7.31 3.11 17.63
CA CYS A 238 -6.45 2.01 18.08
C CYS A 238 -6.87 1.33 19.39
N PHE A 239 -7.74 1.96 20.17
CA PHE A 239 -8.28 1.36 21.41
C PHE A 239 -9.43 0.39 21.17
N VAL A 240 -10.13 0.53 20.05
CA VAL A 240 -11.35 -0.25 19.76
C VAL A 240 -11.22 -1.11 18.51
N ASN A 241 -10.44 -0.70 17.52
CA ASN A 241 -10.26 -1.44 16.28
C ASN A 241 -8.84 -2.06 16.21
N PRO A 242 -8.72 -3.39 16.13
CA PRO A 242 -7.43 -4.07 16.11
C PRO A 242 -6.61 -3.75 14.83
N ILE A 243 -7.25 -3.51 13.69
CA ILE A 243 -6.54 -3.11 12.46
C ILE A 243 -5.87 -1.75 12.68
N THR A 244 -6.62 -0.76 13.18
CA THR A 244 -6.05 0.56 13.50
C THR A 244 -4.91 0.44 14.49
N ARG A 245 -5.08 -0.38 15.54
CA ARG A 245 -4.00 -0.66 16.50
C ARG A 245 -2.78 -1.26 15.83
N TYR A 246 -2.96 -2.28 14.99
CA TYR A 246 -1.86 -2.94 14.30
C TYR A 246 -1.06 -1.96 13.45
N VAL A 247 -1.71 -1.15 12.61
CA VAL A 247 -1.02 -0.24 11.69
C VAL A 247 -0.37 0.97 12.39
N GLU A 248 -0.72 1.24 13.64
CA GLU A 248 -0.22 2.36 14.44
C GLU A 248 0.76 1.98 15.55
N GLN A 249 0.98 0.69 15.85
CA GLN A 249 1.88 0.28 16.93
C GLN A 249 3.36 0.23 16.49
N ASP A 250 4.26 0.52 17.42
CA ASP A 250 5.72 0.55 17.16
C ASP A 250 6.29 -0.80 16.69
N SER A 251 5.69 -1.92 17.11
CA SER A 251 6.12 -3.28 16.72
C SER A 251 5.77 -3.66 15.28
N THR A 252 4.89 -2.92 14.63
CA THR A 252 4.48 -3.20 13.24
C THR A 252 5.59 -2.87 12.26
N SER A 253 5.74 -3.74 11.26
CA SER A 253 6.67 -3.53 10.15
C SER A 253 6.46 -2.15 9.52
N PRO A 254 7.53 -1.40 9.22
CA PRO A 254 7.39 -0.11 8.53
C PRO A 254 6.56 -0.16 7.24
N ALA A 255 6.54 -1.33 6.56
CA ALA A 255 5.75 -1.52 5.35
C ALA A 255 4.24 -1.52 5.61
N ASP A 256 3.80 -1.90 6.82
CA ASP A 256 2.39 -2.02 7.19
C ASP A 256 1.86 -0.79 7.94
N ARG A 257 2.71 0.20 8.21
CA ARG A 257 2.35 1.33 9.05
C ARG A 257 1.47 2.33 8.34
N ALA A 258 0.46 2.83 9.05
CA ALA A 258 -0.32 3.99 8.65
C ALA A 258 0.58 5.24 8.51
N PRO A 259 0.23 6.23 7.68
CA PRO A 259 1.00 7.46 7.52
C PRO A 259 1.20 8.25 8.81
N VAL A 260 0.18 8.34 9.64
CA VAL A 260 0.21 8.98 10.95
C VAL A 260 -0.34 8.03 12.01
N ARG A 261 -0.20 8.38 13.27
CA ARG A 261 -0.68 7.55 14.37
C ARG A 261 -1.21 8.38 15.52
N PHE A 262 -2.10 7.81 16.29
CA PHE A 262 -2.53 8.39 17.56
C PHE A 262 -1.37 8.46 18.56
N HIS A 263 -1.34 9.56 19.32
CA HIS A 263 -0.48 9.73 20.49
C HIS A 263 -1.26 10.39 21.63
N GLY A 264 -1.05 9.92 22.84
CA GLY A 264 -1.64 10.52 24.04
C GLY A 264 -0.74 10.39 25.25
N ASP A 265 -0.73 11.43 26.07
CA ASP A 265 -0.12 11.46 27.38
C ASP A 265 -1.18 11.66 28.49
N ALA A 266 -0.75 11.98 29.70
CA ALA A 266 -1.67 12.18 30.84
C ALA A 266 -2.58 13.40 30.69
N GLN A 267 -2.23 14.39 29.88
CA GLN A 267 -2.90 15.69 29.76
C GLN A 267 -3.55 15.88 28.40
N THR A 268 -2.92 15.36 27.35
CA THR A 268 -3.27 15.68 25.97
C THR A 268 -3.31 14.45 25.07
N CYS A 269 -3.98 14.59 23.95
CA CYS A 269 -4.04 13.64 22.87
C CYS A 269 -3.82 14.32 21.53
N SER A 270 -3.22 13.61 20.59
CA SER A 270 -2.81 14.15 19.29
C SER A 270 -2.68 13.08 18.23
N PHE A 271 -2.43 13.52 17.00
CA PHE A 271 -1.84 12.70 15.95
C PHE A 271 -0.38 13.11 15.72
N GLN A 272 0.49 12.14 15.45
CA GLN A 272 1.91 12.39 15.20
C GLN A 272 2.45 11.50 14.05
N ARG A 273 3.60 11.91 13.52
CA ARG A 273 4.35 11.13 12.53
C ARG A 273 5.21 10.06 13.22
N TRP A 274 5.72 9.11 12.44
CA TRP A 274 6.57 8.02 12.95
C TRP A 274 7.94 8.46 13.45
N ASP A 275 8.47 9.57 12.98
CA ASP A 275 9.68 10.20 13.52
C ASP A 275 9.46 10.89 14.87
N ARG A 276 8.24 10.77 15.41
CA ARG A 276 7.76 11.42 16.63
C ARG A 276 7.68 12.94 16.53
N SER A 277 7.81 13.49 15.35
CA SER A 277 7.54 14.91 15.16
C SER A 277 6.05 15.17 15.36
N GLU A 278 5.74 16.18 16.17
CA GLU A 278 4.37 16.63 16.36
C GLU A 278 3.83 17.24 15.07
N ILE A 279 2.57 16.96 14.82
CA ILE A 279 1.82 17.69 13.80
C ILE A 279 1.38 19.00 14.47
N PRO A 280 1.86 20.17 13.99
CA PRO A 280 1.52 21.44 14.60
C PRO A 280 0.02 21.62 14.73
N SER A 281 -0.46 22.06 15.90
CA SER A 281 -1.87 22.26 16.21
C SER A 281 -2.74 20.97 16.26
N ALA A 282 -2.16 19.79 16.10
CA ALA A 282 -2.84 18.50 16.26
C ALA A 282 -2.76 18.00 17.71
N ASN A 283 -2.96 18.87 18.68
CA ASN A 283 -2.94 18.55 20.11
C ASN A 283 -4.19 19.12 20.78
N LEU A 284 -4.89 18.30 21.55
CA LEU A 284 -6.05 18.70 22.34
C LEU A 284 -5.95 18.14 23.76
N PRO A 285 -6.39 18.90 24.80
CA PRO A 285 -6.52 18.35 26.13
C PRO A 285 -7.66 17.30 26.15
N TRP A 286 -7.48 16.22 26.91
CA TRP A 286 -8.51 15.19 27.07
C TRP A 286 -9.85 15.74 27.55
N SER A 287 -9.83 16.85 28.28
CA SER A 287 -11.04 17.47 28.85
C SER A 287 -12.02 18.01 27.82
N VAL A 288 -11.61 18.23 26.57
CA VAL A 288 -12.51 18.73 25.51
C VAL A 288 -12.99 17.61 24.59
N ILE A 289 -12.35 16.44 24.62
CA ILE A 289 -12.70 15.30 23.78
C ILE A 289 -14.09 14.76 24.15
N ASN A 290 -14.91 14.49 23.14
CA ASN A 290 -16.31 14.11 23.28
C ASN A 290 -17.23 15.18 23.92
N HIS A 291 -16.74 16.40 24.11
CA HIS A 291 -17.55 17.53 24.56
C HIS A 291 -17.85 18.48 23.39
N ASP A 292 -17.10 19.52 23.26
CA ASP A 292 -17.26 20.57 22.26
C ASP A 292 -16.19 20.58 21.15
N LYS A 293 -15.17 19.72 21.30
CA LYS A 293 -14.08 19.57 20.35
C LYS A 293 -13.62 18.14 20.27
N ASP A 294 -13.16 17.79 19.09
CA ASP A 294 -12.49 16.53 18.83
C ASP A 294 -11.57 16.67 17.62
N MET A 295 -10.81 15.64 17.34
CA MET A 295 -9.92 15.59 16.19
C MET A 295 -10.01 14.21 15.56
N PHE A 296 -9.92 14.15 14.23
CA PHE A 296 -9.96 12.89 13.50
C PHE A 296 -8.94 12.85 12.38
N VAL A 297 -8.64 11.65 11.95
CA VAL A 297 -7.82 11.35 10.79
C VAL A 297 -8.62 10.58 9.75
N ILE A 298 -8.36 10.88 8.49
CA ILE A 298 -8.71 10.06 7.35
C ILE A 298 -7.41 9.80 6.61
N GLU A 299 -7.06 8.53 6.42
CA GLU A 299 -5.81 8.16 5.76
C GLU A 299 -6.00 6.95 4.85
N VAL A 300 -5.26 6.94 3.74
CA VAL A 300 -5.27 5.88 2.73
C VAL A 300 -3.84 5.51 2.41
N PHE A 301 -3.53 4.22 2.43
CA PHE A 301 -2.18 3.71 2.16
C PHE A 301 -2.23 2.26 1.70
N GLU A 302 -1.12 1.78 1.16
CA GLU A 302 -0.92 0.38 0.84
C GLU A 302 -0.05 -0.25 1.92
N ASP A 303 -0.44 -1.41 2.45
CA ASP A 303 0.39 -2.16 3.39
C ASP A 303 1.43 -3.05 2.68
N GLY A 304 2.30 -3.68 3.46
CA GLY A 304 3.35 -4.57 2.94
C GLY A 304 2.81 -5.83 2.24
N GLY A 305 1.54 -6.15 2.41
CA GLY A 305 0.83 -7.21 1.70
C GLY A 305 0.19 -6.77 0.39
N GLY A 306 0.35 -5.51 -0.01
CA GLY A 306 -0.25 -4.96 -1.24
C GLY A 306 -1.76 -4.72 -1.13
N ARG A 307 -2.29 -4.60 0.09
CA ARG A 307 -3.69 -4.29 0.34
C ARG A 307 -3.86 -2.78 0.47
N GLN A 308 -4.96 -2.26 -0.06
CA GLN A 308 -5.29 -0.85 0.04
C GLN A 308 -6.11 -0.62 1.32
N LEU A 309 -5.59 0.14 2.25
CA LEU A 309 -6.25 0.45 3.50
C LEU A 309 -6.75 1.89 3.51
N MET A 310 -7.97 2.07 4.02
CA MET A 310 -8.49 3.35 4.46
C MET A 310 -8.80 3.26 5.95
N VAL A 311 -8.19 4.13 6.74
CA VAL A 311 -8.43 4.25 8.17
C VAL A 311 -9.13 5.58 8.44
N CYS A 312 -10.25 5.54 9.14
CA CYS A 312 -11.08 6.70 9.41
C CYS A 312 -11.56 6.68 10.86
N TYR A 313 -11.03 7.55 11.70
CA TYR A 313 -11.44 7.62 13.11
C TYR A 313 -11.10 8.94 13.77
N GLY A 314 -11.77 9.23 14.88
CA GLY A 314 -11.49 10.34 15.78
C GLY A 314 -10.85 9.90 17.10
N ILE A 315 -10.28 10.84 17.83
CA ILE A 315 -9.73 10.58 19.17
C ILE A 315 -10.85 10.07 20.09
N GLY A 316 -12.01 10.72 20.06
CA GLY A 316 -13.22 10.24 20.73
C GLY A 316 -14.31 9.84 19.73
N TRP A 317 -15.45 9.43 20.27
CA TRP A 317 -16.57 8.99 19.44
C TRP A 317 -17.17 10.14 18.60
N LYS A 318 -17.20 11.39 19.12
CA LYS A 318 -17.64 12.55 18.36
C LYS A 318 -16.73 12.82 17.18
N GLY A 319 -15.41 12.65 17.37
CA GLY A 319 -14.43 12.77 16.30
C GLY A 319 -14.64 11.75 15.19
N THR A 320 -14.89 10.47 15.53
CA THR A 320 -15.18 9.46 14.50
C THR A 320 -16.46 9.78 13.72
N TYR A 321 -17.51 10.19 14.43
CA TYR A 321 -18.76 10.60 13.79
C TYR A 321 -18.55 11.82 12.87
N ALA A 322 -17.78 12.80 13.35
CA ALA A 322 -17.41 13.99 12.57
C ALA A 322 -16.60 13.64 11.32
N ALA A 323 -15.69 12.63 11.41
CA ALA A 323 -14.94 12.14 10.28
C ALA A 323 -15.84 11.60 9.17
N GLY A 324 -16.84 10.81 9.52
CA GLY A 324 -17.84 10.32 8.56
C GLY A 324 -18.61 11.43 7.88
N LYS A 325 -19.12 12.40 8.64
CA LYS A 325 -19.81 13.58 8.09
C LYS A 325 -18.91 14.43 7.20
N TYR A 326 -17.69 14.68 7.64
CA TYR A 326 -16.72 15.43 6.84
C TYR A 326 -16.40 14.72 5.53
N PHE A 327 -16.19 13.40 5.58
CA PHE A 327 -16.01 12.62 4.36
C PHE A 327 -17.19 12.77 3.40
N HIS A 328 -18.42 12.66 3.93
CA HIS A 328 -19.63 12.74 3.11
C HIS A 328 -19.85 14.12 2.50
N GLU A 329 -19.73 15.19 3.30
CA GLU A 329 -20.10 16.54 2.90
C GLU A 329 -18.97 17.31 2.22
N VAL A 330 -17.69 16.99 2.54
CA VAL A 330 -16.53 17.76 2.09
C VAL A 330 -15.63 16.96 1.16
N VAL A 331 -15.19 15.75 1.59
CA VAL A 331 -14.23 14.95 0.82
C VAL A 331 -14.88 14.38 -0.43
N SER A 332 -15.98 13.67 -0.26
CA SER A 332 -16.64 12.93 -1.34
C SER A 332 -17.12 13.81 -2.52
N PRO A 333 -17.64 15.02 -2.31
CA PRO A 333 -17.97 15.92 -3.43
C PRO A 333 -16.74 16.53 -4.13
N ASN A 334 -15.57 16.53 -3.45
CA ASN A 334 -14.36 17.22 -3.89
C ASN A 334 -13.14 16.29 -4.00
N LEU A 335 -13.32 15.02 -4.32
CA LEU A 335 -12.26 14.00 -4.34
C LEU A 335 -11.02 14.44 -5.10
N ALA A 336 -11.16 15.11 -6.23
CA ALA A 336 -10.04 15.59 -7.05
C ALA A 336 -9.08 16.56 -6.32
N SER A 337 -9.53 17.18 -5.25
CA SER A 337 -8.74 18.10 -4.42
C SER A 337 -7.94 17.39 -3.31
N TYR A 338 -8.29 16.14 -3.00
CA TYR A 338 -7.67 15.36 -1.91
C TYR A 338 -6.54 14.48 -2.43
N ARG A 339 -5.44 15.12 -2.86
CA ARG A 339 -4.26 14.41 -3.42
C ARG A 339 -3.24 13.94 -2.39
N PHE A 340 -3.48 14.19 -1.12
CA PHE A 340 -2.69 13.71 0.00
C PHE A 340 -3.22 12.37 0.52
N SER A 341 -2.33 11.54 1.06
CA SER A 341 -2.70 10.21 1.57
C SER A 341 -3.34 10.27 2.96
N TRP A 342 -3.17 11.35 3.69
CA TRP A 342 -3.79 11.54 5.00
C TRP A 342 -4.16 13.00 5.25
N VAL A 343 -5.18 13.18 6.07
CA VAL A 343 -5.62 14.49 6.58
C VAL A 343 -6.02 14.37 8.04
N VAL A 344 -5.55 15.30 8.86
CA VAL A 344 -6.00 15.50 10.25
C VAL A 344 -6.89 16.72 10.28
N VAL A 345 -8.08 16.56 10.84
CA VAL A 345 -9.09 17.62 10.90
C VAL A 345 -9.56 17.78 12.34
N LYS A 346 -9.67 19.00 12.78
CA LYS A 346 -10.26 19.39 14.06
C LYS A 346 -11.73 19.74 13.87
N TRP A 347 -12.59 19.13 14.66
CA TRP A 347 -13.99 19.45 14.75
C TRP A 347 -14.27 20.29 16.02
N VAL A 348 -15.17 21.25 15.89
CA VAL A 348 -15.65 22.10 17.01
C VAL A 348 -17.16 22.25 16.87
N ASP A 349 -17.89 21.97 17.95
CA ASP A 349 -19.30 22.28 18.09
C ASP A 349 -19.45 23.82 18.17
N SER A 350 -19.63 24.45 17.03
CA SER A 350 -19.62 25.91 16.91
C SER A 350 -21.00 26.52 17.15
N ASN A 351 -22.05 25.74 16.98
CA ASN A 351 -23.42 26.17 17.25
C ASN A 351 -23.86 25.92 18.69
N GLY A 352 -23.08 25.15 19.45
CA GLY A 352 -23.29 24.90 20.88
C GLY A 352 -24.49 23.99 21.19
N ASP A 353 -24.96 23.18 20.23
CA ASP A 353 -26.12 22.31 20.41
C ASP A 353 -25.79 20.95 21.05
N GLY A 354 -24.52 20.65 21.21
CA GLY A 354 -24.00 19.41 21.82
C GLY A 354 -23.98 18.23 20.87
N PHE A 355 -24.42 18.37 19.61
CA PHE A 355 -24.40 17.33 18.60
C PHE A 355 -23.26 17.52 17.61
N VAL A 356 -22.93 16.45 16.91
CA VAL A 356 -21.99 16.53 15.78
C VAL A 356 -22.79 16.82 14.53
N ASN A 357 -22.70 18.03 14.04
CA ASN A 357 -23.27 18.45 12.77
C ASN A 357 -22.20 18.43 11.68
N GLY A 358 -22.59 18.25 10.40
CA GLY A 358 -21.68 18.48 9.30
C GLY A 358 -21.36 19.96 9.13
N PRO A 359 -20.39 20.33 8.29
CA PRO A 359 -20.12 21.75 7.99
C PRO A 359 -21.34 22.53 7.54
N SER A 360 -22.25 21.89 6.84
CA SER A 360 -23.54 22.49 6.44
C SER A 360 -24.50 22.70 7.59
N GLY A 361 -24.30 21.98 8.71
CA GLY A 361 -25.14 22.06 9.92
C GLY A 361 -24.65 23.09 10.97
N GLY A 362 -23.55 23.78 10.69
CA GLY A 362 -23.06 24.87 11.53
C GLY A 362 -21.84 24.56 12.41
N ASP A 363 -21.33 23.32 12.40
CA ASP A 363 -20.09 22.98 13.09
C ASP A 363 -18.86 23.42 12.29
N ALA A 364 -17.78 23.74 13.00
CA ALA A 364 -16.53 24.13 12.38
C ALA A 364 -15.61 22.92 12.17
N TYR A 365 -15.07 22.84 10.97
CA TYR A 365 -14.07 21.84 10.58
C TYR A 365 -12.82 22.56 10.05
N THR A 366 -11.69 22.30 10.68
CA THR A 366 -10.42 22.93 10.30
C THR A 366 -9.39 21.85 9.97
N VAL A 367 -8.91 21.84 8.73
CA VAL A 367 -7.77 21.00 8.38
C VAL A 367 -6.54 21.49 9.15
N VAL A 368 -6.00 20.62 10.00
CA VAL A 368 -4.81 20.91 10.82
C VAL A 368 -3.55 20.60 10.04
N ALA A 369 -3.54 19.46 9.36
CA ALA A 369 -2.43 19.03 8.53
C ALA A 369 -2.89 18.00 7.51
N SER A 370 -2.11 17.84 6.45
CA SER A 370 -2.23 16.79 5.46
C SER A 370 -0.85 16.43 4.90
N GLY A 371 -0.71 15.26 4.29
CA GLY A 371 0.55 14.82 3.70
C GLY A 371 0.42 13.58 2.84
N THR A 372 1.51 13.15 2.23
CA THR A 372 1.64 11.94 1.40
C THR A 372 2.63 10.99 2.00
#